data_9eff2f9de88c29aabbe7ed3080273740
#
_entry.id   9eff2f9de88c29aabbe7ed3080273740
#
_cell.length_a   1.000
_cell.length_b   1.000
_cell.length_c   1.000
_cell.angle_alpha   90.00
_cell.angle_beta   90.00
_cell.angle_gamma   90.00
#
_symmetry.space_group_name_H-M   'P 1'
#
loop_
_entity.id
_entity.type
_entity.pdbx_description
1 polymer ?
#
loop_
_entity_poly.entity_id
_entity_poly.type
_entity_poly.pdbx_seq_one_letter_code
_entity_poly.pdbx_strand_id
1 'polypeptide(L)'
;MITRLKKLPFKLPLVLVAIILGSISMLSFKAAKFRSDPYMVQIPGGSFYMGPSDEQVDMAMVNRKKLVSITGFWMDRTEVTNQQYRKFVKYVSDSLKYLAVYAGGVNQTEDTVKVDWNRALRINTNSKAVIEKLNELLLSPDNRIQGKVEIDPTKLIYRYSYVDLKAAAKSSKGLEQPLSNFLVSQTEAVYPDSLVWMRDFSYSYNEPFTRLYFSHPSYNHYPVVGVTWKQAIAFCHWRTNNSNFYLDKGNKKDEKIDGIYRLPTEAEWEYAARGNSKTNNMYPWGSPYTRTKEGRLLANFKPGRGDYFGSDAKNDNIYTSKVQSYPENAYKLFDMAGNVAEWTSSVYYEGGNNFIGDFSPDLQ
;
A
#
# COMPACT_ATOMS: atom_id res chain seq x y z
N MET A 1 27.12 -82.78 8.17
CA MET A 1 27.55 -81.78 9.12
C MET A 1 26.75 -80.51 8.84
N ILE A 2 25.67 -80.28 9.59
CA ILE A 2 24.69 -79.19 9.30
C ILE A 2 24.99 -78.09 10.31
N THR A 3 25.49 -76.98 9.84
CA THR A 3 25.81 -75.80 10.66
C THR A 3 24.56 -74.93 10.82
N ARG A 4 24.03 -74.80 12.04
CA ARG A 4 22.89 -73.92 12.38
C ARG A 4 23.27 -72.46 12.25
N LEU A 5 22.63 -71.69 11.37
CA LEU A 5 22.65 -70.23 11.37
C LEU A 5 21.81 -69.69 12.57
N LYS A 6 22.48 -68.99 13.47
CA LYS A 6 21.84 -68.27 14.58
C LYS A 6 21.04 -67.09 14.01
N LYS A 7 19.74 -67.07 14.28
CA LYS A 7 18.87 -65.90 14.02
C LYS A 7 19.28 -64.73 14.92
N LEU A 8 19.79 -63.68 14.34
CA LEU A 8 19.93 -62.38 15.01
C LEU A 8 18.54 -61.78 15.30
N PRO A 9 18.35 -61.12 16.47
CA PRO A 9 17.04 -60.57 16.84
C PRO A 9 16.76 -59.29 16.02
N PHE A 10 15.74 -59.35 15.21
CA PHE A 10 15.24 -58.33 14.30
C PHE A 10 14.50 -57.16 15.05
N LYS A 11 15.08 -56.66 16.19
CA LYS A 11 14.45 -55.56 16.94
C LYS A 11 15.13 -54.20 16.83
N LEU A 12 16.27 -54.13 16.18
CA LEU A 12 17.02 -52.86 16.05
C LEU A 12 16.44 -51.86 15.03
N PRO A 13 15.88 -52.24 13.86
CA PRO A 13 15.36 -51.25 12.92
C PRO A 13 14.06 -50.58 13.37
N LEU A 14 13.21 -51.25 14.19
CA LEU A 14 11.94 -50.67 14.61
C LEU A 14 12.14 -49.55 15.65
N VAL A 15 13.13 -49.67 16.52
CA VAL A 15 13.46 -48.63 17.49
C VAL A 15 14.08 -47.41 16.79
N LEU A 16 14.91 -47.62 15.78
CA LEU A 16 15.50 -46.54 14.98
C LEU A 16 14.44 -45.79 14.17
N VAL A 17 13.48 -46.51 13.57
CA VAL A 17 12.35 -45.89 12.86
C VAL A 17 11.43 -45.15 13.83
N ALA A 18 11.19 -45.66 15.03
CA ALA A 18 10.42 -44.96 16.04
C ALA A 18 11.13 -43.68 16.57
N ILE A 19 12.45 -43.70 16.69
CA ILE A 19 13.25 -42.51 17.08
C ILE A 19 13.24 -41.48 15.94
N ILE A 20 13.34 -41.88 14.68
CA ILE A 20 13.28 -40.98 13.53
C ILE A 20 11.87 -40.37 13.40
N LEU A 21 10.80 -41.15 13.54
CA LEU A 21 9.43 -40.67 13.52
C LEU A 21 9.13 -39.78 14.74
N GLY A 22 9.68 -40.08 15.92
CA GLY A 22 9.58 -39.27 17.12
C GLY A 22 10.34 -37.94 17.00
N SER A 23 11.50 -37.93 16.36
CA SER A 23 12.25 -36.69 16.10
C SER A 23 11.63 -35.80 15.02
N ILE A 24 10.97 -36.39 14.02
CA ILE A 24 10.18 -35.66 13.02
C ILE A 24 8.92 -35.05 13.64
N SER A 25 8.30 -35.70 14.61
CA SER A 25 7.13 -35.15 15.31
C SER A 25 7.51 -34.03 16.31
N MET A 26 8.75 -33.99 16.80
CA MET A 26 9.25 -32.89 17.64
C MET A 26 9.72 -31.67 16.84
N LEU A 27 9.99 -31.80 15.56
CA LEU A 27 10.15 -30.73 14.59
C LEU A 27 8.78 -30.27 14.03
N SER A 28 7.75 -30.26 14.85
CA SER A 28 6.63 -29.33 14.66
C SER A 28 7.21 -27.92 14.80
N PHE A 29 7.77 -27.40 13.75
CA PHE A 29 7.84 -25.96 13.56
C PHE A 29 6.42 -25.46 13.86
N LYS A 30 6.25 -24.80 14.99
CA LYS A 30 5.14 -23.89 15.16
C LYS A 30 5.31 -22.94 14.00
N ALA A 31 4.58 -23.19 12.90
CA ALA A 31 4.46 -22.23 11.83
C ALA A 31 4.11 -20.94 12.54
N ALA A 32 5.03 -19.99 12.54
CA ALA A 32 4.77 -18.68 13.10
C ALA A 32 3.44 -18.28 12.49
N LYS A 33 2.42 -18.03 13.31
CA LYS A 33 1.12 -17.62 12.82
C LYS A 33 1.40 -16.34 12.06
N PHE A 34 1.51 -16.45 10.73
CA PHE A 34 1.64 -15.29 9.86
C PHE A 34 0.39 -14.45 10.11
N ARG A 35 0.57 -13.32 10.74
CA ARG A 35 -0.53 -12.42 11.05
C ARG A 35 -0.75 -11.55 9.83
N SER A 36 -1.78 -11.88 9.08
CA SER A 36 -2.20 -11.09 7.94
C SER A 36 -2.82 -9.77 8.39
N ASP A 37 -2.56 -8.71 7.64
CA ASP A 37 -3.28 -7.45 7.74
C ASP A 37 -4.76 -7.70 7.39
N PRO A 38 -5.73 -7.30 8.23
CA PRO A 38 -7.15 -7.51 7.98
C PRO A 38 -7.67 -6.76 6.74
N TYR A 39 -6.94 -5.76 6.28
CA TYR A 39 -7.28 -5.00 5.07
C TYR A 39 -6.78 -5.65 3.78
N MET A 40 -5.96 -6.70 3.87
CA MET A 40 -5.35 -7.36 2.72
C MET A 40 -5.99 -8.71 2.40
N VAL A 41 -5.86 -9.12 1.15
CA VAL A 41 -6.15 -10.48 0.68
C VAL A 41 -4.91 -11.10 0.08
N GLN A 42 -4.81 -12.42 0.16
CA GLN A 42 -3.74 -13.17 -0.48
C GLN A 42 -4.08 -13.39 -1.95
N ILE A 43 -3.19 -12.95 -2.83
CA ILE A 43 -3.23 -13.21 -4.26
C ILE A 43 -2.33 -14.41 -4.51
N PRO A 44 -2.86 -15.54 -5.02
CA PRO A 44 -2.05 -16.73 -5.30
C PRO A 44 -1.09 -16.45 -6.47
N GLY A 45 0.07 -17.10 -6.46
CA GLY A 45 0.96 -17.07 -7.61
C GLY A 45 0.36 -17.79 -8.81
N GLY A 46 0.75 -17.35 -10.01
CA GLY A 46 0.25 -17.92 -11.25
C GLY A 46 0.82 -17.21 -12.47
N SER A 47 0.38 -17.64 -13.65
CA SER A 47 0.76 -17.02 -14.92
C SER A 47 -0.47 -16.46 -15.62
N PHE A 48 -0.32 -15.33 -16.29
CA PHE A 48 -1.38 -14.68 -17.04
C PHE A 48 -0.84 -13.98 -18.29
N TYR A 49 -1.71 -13.65 -19.21
CA TYR A 49 -1.36 -12.81 -20.35
C TYR A 49 -1.50 -11.32 -19.98
N MET A 50 -0.37 -10.65 -19.78
CA MET A 50 -0.29 -9.23 -19.58
C MET A 50 -0.46 -8.48 -20.90
N GLY A 51 -1.15 -7.35 -20.88
CA GLY A 51 -1.40 -6.50 -22.06
C GLY A 51 -2.85 -6.51 -22.52
N PRO A 52 -3.15 -5.94 -23.71
CA PRO A 52 -4.52 -5.71 -24.14
C PRO A 52 -5.33 -7.01 -24.25
N SER A 53 -6.61 -6.93 -23.94
CA SER A 53 -7.57 -8.03 -24.15
C SER A 53 -7.87 -8.22 -25.64
N ASP A 54 -8.47 -9.37 -26.00
CA ASP A 54 -8.89 -9.63 -27.38
C ASP A 54 -9.97 -8.65 -27.87
N GLU A 55 -10.62 -7.97 -26.92
CA GLU A 55 -11.66 -6.99 -27.17
C GLU A 55 -11.11 -5.58 -27.46
N GLN A 56 -9.81 -5.34 -27.18
CA GLN A 56 -9.11 -4.05 -27.38
C GLN A 56 -8.27 -4.06 -28.67
N VAL A 57 -8.94 -4.07 -29.81
CA VAL A 57 -8.28 -4.23 -31.11
C VAL A 57 -7.34 -3.07 -31.46
N ASP A 58 -7.68 -1.85 -31.06
CA ASP A 58 -6.89 -0.63 -31.24
C ASP A 58 -5.59 -0.64 -30.44
N MET A 59 -5.61 -1.18 -29.21
CA MET A 59 -4.44 -1.26 -28.34
C MET A 59 -3.51 -2.42 -28.73
N ALA A 60 -3.99 -3.45 -29.42
CA ALA A 60 -3.20 -4.60 -29.82
C ALA A 60 -2.07 -4.24 -30.82
N MET A 61 -2.16 -3.09 -31.49
CA MET A 61 -1.09 -2.61 -32.37
C MET A 61 0.08 -2.00 -31.64
N VAL A 62 -0.14 -1.43 -30.45
CA VAL A 62 0.88 -0.74 -29.65
C VAL A 62 1.56 -1.71 -28.68
N ASN A 63 0.78 -2.54 -28.03
CA ASN A 63 1.24 -3.48 -27.00
C ASN A 63 0.88 -4.92 -27.34
N ARG A 64 1.88 -5.79 -27.31
CA ARG A 64 1.68 -7.24 -27.52
C ARG A 64 1.38 -7.93 -26.19
N LYS A 65 0.48 -8.90 -26.23
CA LYS A 65 0.26 -9.80 -25.09
C LYS A 65 1.53 -10.60 -24.80
N LYS A 66 1.86 -10.70 -23.53
CA LYS A 66 2.95 -11.57 -23.05
C LYS A 66 2.50 -12.41 -21.88
N LEU A 67 2.93 -13.67 -21.89
CA LEU A 67 2.77 -14.55 -20.75
C LEU A 67 3.77 -14.13 -19.67
N VAL A 68 3.28 -13.86 -18.47
CA VAL A 68 4.06 -13.41 -17.31
C VAL A 68 3.69 -14.27 -16.12
N SER A 69 4.69 -14.68 -15.34
CA SER A 69 4.52 -15.45 -14.11
C SER A 69 4.68 -14.53 -12.90
N ILE A 70 3.70 -14.57 -12.01
CA ILE A 70 3.66 -13.76 -10.80
C ILE A 70 3.78 -14.67 -9.57
N THR A 71 4.68 -14.29 -8.66
CA THR A 71 4.77 -14.92 -7.33
C THR A 71 3.60 -14.47 -6.46
N GLY A 72 3.08 -15.35 -5.60
CA GLY A 72 1.99 -14.99 -4.69
C GLY A 72 2.37 -13.84 -3.74
N PHE A 73 1.45 -12.92 -3.49
CA PHE A 73 1.63 -11.75 -2.65
C PHE A 73 0.34 -11.39 -1.91
N TRP A 74 0.43 -10.42 -1.00
CA TRP A 74 -0.72 -9.83 -0.34
C TRP A 74 -1.02 -8.46 -0.93
N MET A 75 -2.30 -8.13 -1.13
CA MET A 75 -2.73 -6.86 -1.69
C MET A 75 -3.87 -6.28 -0.84
N ASP A 76 -3.88 -4.95 -0.67
CA ASP A 76 -5.00 -4.26 -0.04
C ASP A 76 -6.29 -4.53 -0.84
N ARG A 77 -7.40 -4.77 -0.13
CA ARG A 77 -8.68 -5.11 -0.77
C ARG A 77 -9.32 -3.94 -1.50
N THR A 78 -8.93 -2.74 -1.15
CA THR A 78 -9.45 -1.48 -1.66
C THR A 78 -8.32 -0.50 -1.83
N GLU A 79 -8.58 0.59 -2.51
CA GLU A 79 -7.70 1.76 -2.47
C GLU A 79 -7.48 2.20 -1.01
N VAL A 80 -6.34 2.84 -0.74
CA VAL A 80 -6.06 3.44 0.57
C VAL A 80 -7.03 4.58 0.82
N THR A 81 -7.79 4.50 1.91
CA THR A 81 -8.80 5.50 2.26
C THR A 81 -8.20 6.74 2.93
N ASN A 82 -8.95 7.87 2.91
CA ASN A 82 -8.59 9.07 3.65
C ASN A 82 -8.34 8.78 5.14
N GLN A 83 -9.16 7.93 5.75
CA GLN A 83 -8.97 7.55 7.17
C GLN A 83 -7.65 6.83 7.40
N GLN A 84 -7.28 5.90 6.52
CA GLN A 84 -6.04 5.15 6.63
C GLN A 84 -4.82 6.06 6.43
N TYR A 85 -4.85 6.91 5.40
CA TYR A 85 -3.75 7.82 5.12
C TYR A 85 -3.61 8.91 6.21
N ARG A 86 -4.71 9.37 6.81
CA ARG A 86 -4.65 10.30 7.95
C ARG A 86 -3.93 9.74 9.17
N LYS A 87 -3.90 8.42 9.38
CA LYS A 87 -3.10 7.83 10.46
C LYS A 87 -1.61 8.12 10.28
N PHE A 88 -1.13 8.04 9.03
CA PHE A 88 0.23 8.41 8.69
C PHE A 88 0.52 9.89 8.93
N VAL A 89 -0.33 10.77 8.39
CA VAL A 89 -0.20 12.22 8.58
C VAL A 89 -0.23 12.60 10.08
N LYS A 90 -1.14 11.97 10.85
CA LYS A 90 -1.23 12.16 12.29
C LYS A 90 0.03 11.67 13.02
N TYR A 91 0.57 10.50 12.65
CA TYR A 91 1.81 9.98 13.21
C TYR A 91 2.95 10.98 13.02
N VAL A 92 3.14 11.49 11.81
CA VAL A 92 4.18 12.49 11.52
C VAL A 92 3.95 13.78 12.31
N SER A 93 2.71 14.25 12.36
CA SER A 93 2.36 15.45 13.13
C SER A 93 2.67 15.29 14.63
N ASP A 94 2.29 14.16 15.23
CA ASP A 94 2.52 13.93 16.68
C ASP A 94 4.01 13.69 16.98
N SER A 95 4.75 13.05 16.10
CA SER A 95 6.20 12.90 16.18
C SER A 95 6.91 14.26 16.15
N LEU A 96 6.59 15.13 15.18
CA LEU A 96 7.17 16.46 15.07
C LEU A 96 6.83 17.36 16.27
N LYS A 97 5.60 17.28 16.79
CA LYS A 97 5.22 17.98 18.03
C LYS A 97 6.08 17.53 19.21
N TYR A 98 6.29 16.22 19.33
CA TYR A 98 7.13 15.68 20.40
C TYR A 98 8.56 16.20 20.29
N LEU A 99 9.16 16.18 19.11
CA LEU A 99 10.51 16.68 18.88
C LEU A 99 10.63 18.17 19.21
N ALA A 100 9.65 18.98 18.80
CA ALA A 100 9.64 20.41 19.10
C ALA A 100 9.52 20.71 20.60
N VAL A 101 8.69 19.95 21.33
CA VAL A 101 8.40 20.23 22.74
C VAL A 101 9.47 19.66 23.68
N TYR A 102 9.98 18.45 23.39
CA TYR A 102 10.80 17.67 24.32
C TYR A 102 12.23 17.40 23.87
N ALA A 103 12.54 17.50 22.57
CA ALA A 103 13.84 17.15 22.01
C ALA A 103 14.68 18.37 21.56
N GLY A 104 14.21 19.58 21.81
CA GLY A 104 14.96 20.79 21.47
C GLY A 104 14.81 21.28 20.02
N GLY A 105 13.88 20.72 19.25
CA GLY A 105 13.53 21.21 17.91
C GLY A 105 13.18 20.11 16.91
N VAL A 106 12.57 20.49 15.81
CA VAL A 106 12.10 19.61 14.72
C VAL A 106 13.22 19.08 13.84
N ASN A 107 14.44 19.60 13.95
CA ASN A 107 15.59 19.15 13.20
C ASN A 107 16.20 17.85 13.74
N GLN A 108 15.82 17.45 14.96
CA GLN A 108 16.17 16.14 15.50
C GLN A 108 15.45 15.05 14.67
N THR A 109 16.10 13.92 14.49
CA THR A 109 15.51 12.78 13.77
C THR A 109 15.03 11.72 14.75
N GLU A 110 14.04 10.91 14.37
CA GLU A 110 13.61 9.75 15.15
C GLU A 110 14.75 8.73 15.37
N ASP A 111 15.76 8.74 14.49
CA ASP A 111 16.96 7.92 14.63
C ASP A 111 17.83 8.39 15.80
N THR A 112 17.82 9.70 16.10
CA THR A 112 18.60 10.29 17.20
C THR A 112 17.80 10.43 18.49
N VAL A 113 16.48 10.61 18.39
CA VAL A 113 15.58 10.79 19.54
C VAL A 113 14.39 9.85 19.42
N LYS A 114 14.34 8.85 20.30
CA LYS A 114 13.19 7.94 20.33
C LYS A 114 11.95 8.64 20.87
N VAL A 115 10.90 8.70 20.08
CA VAL A 115 9.62 9.31 20.46
C VAL A 115 8.94 8.51 21.58
N ASP A 116 8.64 9.16 22.69
CA ASP A 116 7.75 8.61 23.70
C ASP A 116 6.29 8.91 23.32
N TRP A 117 5.62 7.92 22.75
CA TRP A 117 4.27 8.04 22.25
C TRP A 117 3.24 8.35 23.33
N ASN A 118 3.49 7.92 24.58
CA ASN A 118 2.59 8.26 25.69
C ASN A 118 2.61 9.77 26.00
N ARG A 119 3.76 10.41 25.83
CA ARG A 119 3.90 11.87 25.96
C ARG A 119 3.43 12.60 24.71
N ALA A 120 3.82 12.10 23.52
CA ALA A 120 3.44 12.72 22.24
C ALA A 120 1.91 12.89 22.11
N LEU A 121 1.15 11.85 22.45
CA LEU A 121 -0.32 11.85 22.38
C LEU A 121 -1.01 12.75 23.43
N ARG A 122 -0.28 13.20 24.46
CA ARG A 122 -0.81 14.04 25.55
C ARG A 122 -0.38 15.51 25.48
N ILE A 123 0.30 15.91 24.40
CA ILE A 123 0.73 17.31 24.25
C ILE A 123 -0.48 18.23 24.16
N ASN A 124 -0.59 19.14 25.13
CA ASN A 124 -1.67 20.15 25.15
C ASN A 124 -1.31 21.32 24.23
N THR A 125 -1.83 21.30 23.01
CA THR A 125 -1.61 22.33 21.99
C THR A 125 -2.25 23.67 22.30
N ASN A 126 -3.04 23.79 23.38
CA ASN A 126 -3.66 25.06 23.80
C ASN A 126 -2.81 25.84 24.85
N SER A 127 -1.75 25.23 25.37
CA SER A 127 -0.85 25.89 26.32
C SER A 127 0.06 26.90 25.59
N LYS A 128 0.14 28.13 26.07
CA LYS A 128 1.00 29.20 25.52
C LYS A 128 2.46 28.72 25.39
N ALA A 129 3.00 28.09 26.43
CA ALA A 129 4.37 27.60 26.44
C ALA A 129 4.61 26.48 25.38
N VAL A 130 3.58 25.67 25.07
CA VAL A 130 3.64 24.66 24.03
C VAL A 130 3.52 25.31 22.64
N ILE A 131 2.62 26.27 22.46
CA ILE A 131 2.45 27.03 21.20
C ILE A 131 3.76 27.72 20.82
N GLU A 132 4.47 28.32 21.78
CA GLU A 132 5.75 28.96 21.56
C GLU A 132 6.81 28.00 21.02
N LYS A 133 6.89 26.78 21.58
CA LYS A 133 7.77 25.72 21.10
C LYS A 133 7.36 25.13 19.74
N LEU A 134 6.07 25.17 19.43
CA LEU A 134 5.54 24.69 18.15
C LEU A 134 5.55 25.77 17.06
N ASN A 135 6.00 26.98 17.32
CA ASN A 135 5.86 28.12 16.43
C ASN A 135 6.38 27.86 15.01
N GLU A 136 7.49 27.13 14.87
CA GLU A 136 8.05 26.74 13.57
C GLU A 136 7.15 25.79 12.76
N LEU A 137 6.29 25.03 13.44
CA LEU A 137 5.36 24.07 12.83
C LEU A 137 3.98 24.65 12.56
N LEU A 138 3.67 25.82 13.11
CA LEU A 138 2.33 26.39 13.02
C LEU A 138 2.17 27.25 11.76
N LEU A 139 0.93 27.31 11.27
CA LEU A 139 0.54 28.30 10.28
C LEU A 139 0.81 29.71 10.82
N SER A 140 1.33 30.58 9.94
CA SER A 140 1.50 32.00 10.25
C SER A 140 0.15 32.60 10.68
N PRO A 141 0.12 33.59 11.58
CA PRO A 141 -1.12 34.21 12.05
C PRO A 141 -2.05 34.65 10.92
N ASP A 142 -1.49 35.15 9.83
CA ASP A 142 -2.23 35.66 8.67
C ASP A 142 -2.93 34.55 7.87
N ASN A 143 -2.45 33.32 7.97
CA ASN A 143 -3.01 32.16 7.26
C ASN A 143 -3.97 31.33 8.12
N ARG A 144 -4.21 31.74 9.38
CA ARG A 144 -5.10 31.01 10.30
C ARG A 144 -6.55 31.34 10.04
N ILE A 145 -7.37 30.31 9.86
CA ILE A 145 -8.82 30.47 9.75
C ILE A 145 -9.39 30.74 11.16
N GLN A 146 -10.07 31.87 11.33
CA GLN A 146 -10.66 32.29 12.59
C GLN A 146 -9.67 32.32 13.78
N GLY A 147 -8.38 32.56 13.51
CA GLY A 147 -7.33 32.60 14.53
C GLY A 147 -6.97 31.24 15.15
N LYS A 148 -7.49 30.15 14.63
CA LYS A 148 -7.25 28.81 15.15
C LYS A 148 -5.80 28.39 14.95
N VAL A 149 -5.18 27.92 16.03
CA VAL A 149 -3.78 27.42 15.98
C VAL A 149 -3.76 26.04 15.35
N GLU A 150 -3.23 25.96 14.13
CA GLU A 150 -3.14 24.74 13.36
C GLU A 150 -1.71 24.52 12.84
N ILE A 151 -1.32 23.26 12.67
CA ILE A 151 -0.03 22.93 12.08
C ILE A 151 -0.10 23.24 10.58
N ASP A 152 0.99 23.80 10.07
CA ASP A 152 1.19 24.03 8.65
C ASP A 152 1.37 22.67 7.94
N PRO A 153 0.46 22.26 7.05
CA PRO A 153 0.57 21.00 6.33
C PRO A 153 1.89 20.85 5.56
N THR A 154 2.50 21.95 5.10
CA THR A 154 3.76 21.94 4.35
C THR A 154 4.96 21.60 5.21
N LYS A 155 4.83 21.73 6.55
CA LYS A 155 5.87 21.38 7.53
C LYS A 155 5.81 19.91 7.97
N LEU A 156 4.79 19.17 7.58
CA LEU A 156 4.64 17.76 7.90
C LEU A 156 5.56 16.92 7.01
N ILE A 157 6.81 16.80 7.41
CA ILE A 157 7.86 16.10 6.67
C ILE A 157 8.18 14.80 7.39
N TYR A 158 8.03 13.68 6.70
CA TYR A 158 8.44 12.36 7.14
C TYR A 158 9.84 12.04 6.64
N ARG A 159 10.70 11.59 7.54
CA ARG A 159 12.06 11.11 7.22
C ARG A 159 12.09 9.60 7.43
N TYR A 160 12.65 8.89 6.48
CA TYR A 160 12.80 7.44 6.56
C TYR A 160 14.08 7.00 5.86
N SER A 161 14.61 5.87 6.29
CA SER A 161 15.80 5.27 5.71
C SER A 161 15.52 3.82 5.33
N TYR A 162 16.10 3.39 4.23
CA TYR A 162 16.02 2.02 3.76
C TYR A 162 17.33 1.60 3.11
N VAL A 163 17.57 0.29 3.03
CA VAL A 163 18.73 -0.27 2.34
C VAL A 163 18.38 -0.47 0.87
N ASP A 164 19.13 0.14 -0.03
CA ASP A 164 19.00 -0.10 -1.46
C ASP A 164 19.66 -1.44 -1.82
N LEU A 165 18.87 -2.51 -1.75
CA LEU A 165 19.32 -3.86 -2.08
C LEU A 165 19.69 -4.04 -3.56
N LYS A 166 19.13 -3.20 -4.48
CA LYS A 166 19.49 -3.25 -5.90
C LYS A 166 20.88 -2.66 -6.13
N ALA A 167 21.17 -1.53 -5.50
CA ALA A 167 22.52 -0.95 -5.52
C ALA A 167 23.53 -1.90 -4.89
N ALA A 168 23.17 -2.55 -3.77
CA ALA A 168 24.01 -3.56 -3.13
C ALA A 168 24.29 -4.74 -4.06
N ALA A 169 23.27 -5.29 -4.74
CA ALA A 169 23.43 -6.41 -5.68
C ALA A 169 24.23 -6.05 -6.94
N LYS A 170 24.16 -4.81 -7.40
CA LYS A 170 24.92 -4.30 -8.56
C LYS A 170 26.36 -3.92 -8.22
N SER A 171 26.69 -3.81 -6.94
CA SER A 171 28.06 -3.49 -6.51
C SER A 171 29.04 -4.58 -6.88
N SER A 172 30.23 -4.19 -7.40
CA SER A 172 31.28 -5.13 -7.78
C SER A 172 31.82 -5.99 -6.64
N LYS A 173 31.63 -5.55 -5.38
CA LYS A 173 32.00 -6.26 -4.18
C LYS A 173 30.83 -7.04 -3.55
N GLY A 174 29.63 -6.93 -4.12
CA GLY A 174 28.45 -7.65 -3.67
C GLY A 174 28.17 -7.51 -2.17
N LEU A 175 27.78 -8.61 -1.54
CA LEU A 175 27.49 -8.70 -0.09
C LEU A 175 28.72 -8.67 0.82
N GLU A 176 29.94 -8.58 0.28
CA GLU A 176 31.17 -8.39 1.08
C GLU A 176 31.24 -7.01 1.73
N GLN A 177 30.45 -6.04 1.26
CA GLN A 177 30.32 -4.73 1.87
C GLN A 177 29.20 -4.72 2.92
N PRO A 178 29.37 -3.97 4.03
CA PRO A 178 28.30 -3.77 4.98
C PRO A 178 27.07 -3.13 4.31
N LEU A 179 25.88 -3.64 4.60
CA LEU A 179 24.62 -3.10 4.05
C LEU A 179 24.40 -1.63 4.43
N SER A 180 25.04 -1.14 5.50
CA SER A 180 25.02 0.27 5.88
C SER A 180 25.56 1.22 4.80
N ASN A 181 26.43 0.74 3.88
CA ASN A 181 26.94 1.54 2.79
C ASN A 181 25.87 1.83 1.71
N PHE A 182 24.79 1.10 1.73
CA PHE A 182 23.66 1.24 0.82
C PHE A 182 22.42 1.82 1.51
N LEU A 183 22.61 2.42 2.69
CA LEU A 183 21.54 3.10 3.39
C LEU A 183 21.20 4.41 2.68
N VAL A 184 19.97 4.52 2.22
CA VAL A 184 19.42 5.72 1.59
C VAL A 184 18.43 6.37 2.54
N SER A 185 18.64 7.67 2.83
CA SER A 185 17.70 8.46 3.62
C SER A 185 16.90 9.37 2.71
N GLN A 186 15.59 9.40 2.91
CA GLN A 186 14.64 10.19 2.15
C GLN A 186 13.81 11.08 3.08
N THR A 187 13.38 12.20 2.55
CA THR A 187 12.45 13.12 3.23
C THR A 187 11.31 13.46 2.30
N GLU A 188 10.06 13.36 2.78
CA GLU A 188 8.89 13.62 1.97
C GLU A 188 7.83 14.38 2.77
N ALA A 189 7.24 15.42 2.16
CA ALA A 189 6.07 16.09 2.71
C ALA A 189 4.88 15.14 2.60
N VAL A 190 4.17 14.89 3.71
CA VAL A 190 3.17 13.80 3.76
C VAL A 190 1.74 14.24 3.49
N TYR A 191 1.45 15.54 3.54
CA TYR A 191 0.09 16.01 3.34
C TYR A 191 -0.31 15.95 1.86
N PRO A 192 -1.49 15.36 1.53
CA PRO A 192 -1.94 15.28 0.13
C PRO A 192 -2.17 16.67 -0.48
N ASP A 193 -1.94 16.80 -1.78
CA ASP A 193 -2.26 18.03 -2.52
C ASP A 193 -3.77 18.19 -2.65
N SER A 194 -4.34 19.10 -1.90
CA SER A 194 -5.77 19.41 -1.93
C SER A 194 -6.20 20.20 -3.17
N LEU A 195 -5.25 20.82 -3.90
CA LEU A 195 -5.55 21.63 -5.08
C LEU A 195 -5.86 20.80 -6.33
N VAL A 196 -5.68 19.49 -6.29
CA VAL A 196 -6.03 18.59 -7.41
C VAL A 196 -7.49 18.75 -7.83
N TRP A 197 -8.39 19.04 -6.88
CA TRP A 197 -9.80 19.27 -7.15
C TRP A 197 -10.09 20.54 -7.95
N MET A 198 -9.16 21.48 -7.97
CA MET A 198 -9.26 22.71 -8.77
C MET A 198 -8.60 22.58 -10.14
N ARG A 199 -7.53 21.77 -10.25
CA ARG A 199 -6.79 21.61 -11.50
C ARG A 199 -7.61 20.92 -12.57
N ASP A 200 -8.29 19.83 -12.21
CA ASP A 200 -9.07 19.03 -13.16
C ASP A 200 -10.42 19.66 -13.51
N PHE A 201 -10.93 20.54 -12.63
CA PHE A 201 -12.25 21.16 -12.73
C PHE A 201 -12.16 22.68 -12.53
N SER A 202 -11.36 23.34 -13.36
CA SER A 202 -11.02 24.77 -13.24
C SER A 202 -12.22 25.71 -13.27
N TYR A 203 -13.37 25.28 -13.79
CA TYR A 203 -14.63 26.07 -13.83
C TYR A 203 -15.51 25.88 -12.62
N SER A 204 -15.30 24.89 -11.81
CA SER A 204 -16.01 24.70 -10.55
C SER A 204 -15.06 25.02 -9.41
N TYR A 205 -15.37 26.00 -8.62
CA TYR A 205 -14.59 26.37 -7.43
C TYR A 205 -14.55 25.27 -6.36
N ASN A 206 -14.84 24.03 -6.63
CA ASN A 206 -14.82 22.80 -5.80
C ASN A 206 -14.30 22.97 -4.35
N GLU A 207 -14.54 24.13 -3.77
CA GLU A 207 -13.99 24.55 -2.47
C GLU A 207 -14.30 23.55 -1.35
N PRO A 208 -15.52 22.96 -1.28
CA PRO A 208 -15.81 21.96 -0.28
C PRO A 208 -14.88 20.74 -0.38
N PHE A 209 -14.56 20.26 -1.60
CA PHE A 209 -13.64 19.14 -1.79
C PHE A 209 -12.21 19.52 -1.49
N THR A 210 -11.76 20.68 -1.96
CA THR A 210 -10.40 21.19 -1.68
C THR A 210 -10.13 21.30 -0.17
N ARG A 211 -11.09 21.75 0.62
CA ARG A 211 -10.91 21.90 2.06
C ARG A 211 -11.24 20.65 2.88
N LEU A 212 -12.27 19.91 2.48
CA LEU A 212 -12.90 18.93 3.35
C LEU A 212 -12.66 17.49 2.93
N TYR A 213 -12.36 17.21 1.67
CA TYR A 213 -12.26 15.83 1.18
C TYR A 213 -11.28 14.99 1.98
N PHE A 214 -10.09 15.49 2.24
CA PHE A 214 -9.13 14.75 3.02
C PHE A 214 -9.40 14.78 4.52
N SER A 215 -9.89 15.90 5.05
CA SER A 215 -9.95 16.15 6.50
C SER A 215 -11.27 15.74 7.15
N HIS A 216 -12.40 15.85 6.44
CA HIS A 216 -13.73 15.68 7.03
C HIS A 216 -14.12 14.21 7.21
N PRO A 217 -14.74 13.82 8.34
CA PRO A 217 -15.14 12.43 8.63
C PRO A 217 -16.08 11.79 7.61
N SER A 218 -16.92 12.57 6.92
CA SER A 218 -17.82 12.05 5.87
C SER A 218 -17.10 11.37 4.73
N TYR A 219 -15.82 11.73 4.48
CA TYR A 219 -14.97 11.14 3.46
C TYR A 219 -14.00 10.09 4.00
N ASN A 220 -14.21 9.56 5.20
CA ASN A 220 -13.33 8.56 5.82
C ASN A 220 -13.10 7.35 4.94
N HIS A 221 -14.17 6.85 4.30
CA HIS A 221 -14.15 5.64 3.47
C HIS A 221 -14.03 5.91 1.97
N TYR A 222 -13.64 7.12 1.60
CA TYR A 222 -13.30 7.46 0.23
C TYR A 222 -11.79 7.30 0.00
N PRO A 223 -11.36 6.98 -1.23
CA PRO A 223 -9.93 6.86 -1.53
C PRO A 223 -9.19 8.17 -1.28
N VAL A 224 -7.96 8.11 -0.82
CA VAL A 224 -7.12 9.30 -0.72
C VAL A 224 -6.72 9.77 -2.12
N VAL A 225 -6.84 11.08 -2.37
CA VAL A 225 -6.53 11.72 -3.65
C VAL A 225 -5.49 12.81 -3.44
N GLY A 226 -4.71 13.14 -4.47
CA GLY A 226 -3.65 14.16 -4.39
C GLY A 226 -2.36 13.66 -3.74
N VAL A 227 -2.13 12.34 -3.74
CA VAL A 227 -0.90 11.72 -3.24
C VAL A 227 0.07 11.52 -4.39
N THR A 228 1.30 12.00 -4.24
CA THR A 228 2.39 11.76 -5.18
C THR A 228 2.95 10.33 -5.04
N TRP A 229 3.65 9.85 -6.06
CA TRP A 229 4.33 8.55 -6.02
C TRP A 229 5.32 8.43 -4.83
N LYS A 230 6.08 9.50 -4.56
CA LYS A 230 7.01 9.54 -3.42
C LYS A 230 6.28 9.48 -2.08
N GLN A 231 5.16 10.17 -1.96
CA GLN A 231 4.31 10.12 -0.76
C GLN A 231 3.73 8.71 -0.56
N ALA A 232 3.31 8.04 -1.63
CA ALA A 232 2.81 6.66 -1.56
C ALA A 232 3.91 5.69 -1.09
N ILE A 233 5.15 5.83 -1.58
CA ILE A 233 6.30 5.06 -1.10
C ILE A 233 6.60 5.36 0.38
N ALA A 234 6.60 6.63 0.78
CA ALA A 234 6.80 7.03 2.17
C ALA A 234 5.74 6.40 3.10
N PHE A 235 4.47 6.37 2.66
CA PHE A 235 3.39 5.68 3.37
C PHE A 235 3.65 4.18 3.50
N CYS A 236 4.11 3.50 2.45
CA CYS A 236 4.49 2.08 2.49
C CYS A 236 5.60 1.81 3.51
N HIS A 237 6.65 2.63 3.52
CA HIS A 237 7.73 2.54 4.51
C HIS A 237 7.23 2.79 5.93
N TRP A 238 6.39 3.80 6.12
CA TRP A 238 5.78 4.05 7.42
C TRP A 238 4.96 2.86 7.90
N ARG A 239 4.10 2.31 7.05
CA ARG A 239 3.24 1.17 7.37
C ARG A 239 4.07 -0.08 7.70
N THR A 240 5.19 -0.31 7.00
CA THR A 240 6.14 -1.40 7.29
C THR A 240 6.72 -1.27 8.70
N ASN A 241 7.19 -0.07 9.06
CA ASN A 241 7.86 0.16 10.33
C ASN A 241 6.90 0.32 11.50
N ASN A 242 5.68 0.78 11.23
CA ASN A 242 4.69 1.20 12.22
C ASN A 242 3.33 0.51 12.03
N SER A 243 3.30 -0.76 11.65
CA SER A 243 2.07 -1.53 11.40
C SER A 243 1.10 -1.52 12.59
N ASN A 244 1.61 -1.48 13.82
CA ASN A 244 0.77 -1.40 15.02
C ASN A 244 -0.01 -0.08 15.14
N PHE A 245 0.58 1.05 14.72
CA PHE A 245 -0.14 2.33 14.63
C PHE A 245 -1.19 2.30 13.53
N TYR A 246 -0.85 1.71 12.37
CA TYR A 246 -1.79 1.56 11.27
C TYR A 246 -3.03 0.75 11.68
N LEU A 247 -2.84 -0.32 12.46
CA LEU A 247 -3.90 -1.22 12.91
C LEU A 247 -4.58 -0.81 14.22
N ASP A 248 -4.30 0.40 14.74
CA ASP A 248 -4.84 0.91 16.01
C ASP A 248 -4.51 0.04 17.25
N LYS A 249 -3.42 -0.74 17.19
CA LYS A 249 -3.02 -1.67 18.26
C LYS A 249 -2.05 -1.06 19.27
N GLY A 250 -1.69 0.20 19.07
CA GLY A 250 -0.76 0.91 19.94
C GLY A 250 0.66 0.32 19.94
N ASN A 251 1.36 0.44 21.07
CA ASN A 251 2.79 0.07 21.19
C ASN A 251 3.03 -1.40 21.56
N LYS A 252 2.13 -2.30 21.27
CA LYS A 252 2.33 -3.73 21.55
C LYS A 252 3.39 -4.32 20.61
N LYS A 253 4.59 -4.49 21.11
CA LYS A 253 5.75 -4.99 20.34
C LYS A 253 5.56 -6.39 19.76
N ASP A 254 4.72 -7.22 20.38
CA ASP A 254 4.61 -8.65 20.08
C ASP A 254 3.63 -8.95 18.91
N GLU A 255 3.11 -7.91 18.26
CA GLU A 255 2.07 -8.04 17.24
C GLU A 255 2.44 -7.40 15.89
N LYS A 256 3.73 -7.26 15.58
CA LYS A 256 4.14 -6.79 14.27
C LYS A 256 3.66 -7.74 13.17
N ILE A 257 3.17 -7.15 12.08
CA ILE A 257 2.94 -7.89 10.85
C ILE A 257 4.31 -8.17 10.22
N ASP A 258 4.58 -9.43 9.93
CA ASP A 258 5.78 -9.81 9.21
C ASP A 258 5.54 -9.55 7.72
N GLY A 259 6.25 -8.58 7.17
CA GLY A 259 6.15 -8.23 5.74
C GLY A 259 6.60 -6.79 5.45
N ILE A 260 6.92 -6.56 4.21
CA ILE A 260 7.27 -5.24 3.68
C ILE A 260 6.11 -4.76 2.81
N TYR A 261 5.53 -3.61 3.17
CA TYR A 261 4.56 -2.94 2.33
C TYR A 261 5.28 -2.15 1.24
N ARG A 262 4.81 -2.29 0.02
CA ARG A 262 5.32 -1.59 -1.15
C ARG A 262 4.21 -1.32 -2.16
N LEU A 263 4.45 -0.48 -3.13
CA LEU A 263 3.57 -0.39 -4.29
C LEU A 263 3.64 -1.70 -5.09
N PRO A 264 2.54 -2.14 -5.70
CA PRO A 264 2.56 -3.26 -6.63
C PRO A 264 3.35 -2.88 -7.89
N THR A 265 3.91 -3.86 -8.56
CA THR A 265 4.36 -3.66 -9.92
C THR A 265 3.15 -3.59 -10.86
N GLU A 266 3.32 -3.06 -12.08
CA GLU A 266 2.24 -3.02 -13.07
C GLU A 266 1.72 -4.43 -13.37
N ALA A 267 2.63 -5.40 -13.51
CA ALA A 267 2.30 -6.80 -13.75
C ALA A 267 1.51 -7.42 -12.58
N GLU A 268 1.90 -7.15 -11.34
CA GLU A 268 1.17 -7.60 -10.16
C GLU A 268 -0.23 -6.96 -10.08
N TRP A 269 -0.30 -5.67 -10.36
CA TRP A 269 -1.58 -4.95 -10.34
C TRP A 269 -2.54 -5.49 -11.41
N GLU A 270 -2.06 -5.66 -12.65
CA GLU A 270 -2.88 -6.19 -13.74
C GLU A 270 -3.32 -7.63 -13.48
N TYR A 271 -2.41 -8.48 -12.98
CA TYR A 271 -2.73 -9.86 -12.57
C TYR A 271 -3.83 -9.89 -11.50
N ALA A 272 -3.71 -9.05 -10.50
CA ALA A 272 -4.70 -8.94 -9.42
C ALA A 272 -6.04 -8.40 -9.94
N ALA A 273 -6.03 -7.40 -10.83
CA ALA A 273 -7.23 -6.83 -11.42
C ALA A 273 -8.01 -7.83 -12.27
N ARG A 274 -7.32 -8.62 -13.09
CA ARG A 274 -7.96 -9.63 -13.95
C ARG A 274 -8.58 -10.78 -13.16
N GLY A 275 -8.20 -10.95 -11.91
CA GLY A 275 -8.67 -12.04 -11.06
C GLY A 275 -8.23 -13.41 -11.59
N ASN A 276 -8.82 -14.47 -11.10
CA ASN A 276 -8.53 -15.87 -11.53
C ASN A 276 -9.18 -16.19 -12.89
N SER A 277 -9.22 -15.24 -13.81
CA SER A 277 -9.82 -15.47 -15.11
C SER A 277 -8.84 -16.22 -16.02
N LYS A 278 -9.24 -17.37 -16.49
CA LYS A 278 -8.54 -18.11 -17.55
C LYS A 278 -8.65 -17.41 -18.90
N THR A 279 -9.56 -16.48 -19.02
CA THR A 279 -9.78 -15.66 -20.21
C THR A 279 -9.20 -14.27 -20.00
N ASN A 280 -8.61 -13.71 -21.03
CA ASN A 280 -8.02 -12.38 -21.00
C ASN A 280 -9.11 -11.30 -21.09
N ASN A 281 -9.99 -11.23 -20.08
CA ASN A 281 -11.11 -10.31 -20.03
C ASN A 281 -10.64 -8.85 -19.88
N MET A 282 -11.39 -7.95 -20.48
CA MET A 282 -11.13 -6.52 -20.45
C MET A 282 -11.32 -5.93 -19.02
N TYR A 283 -12.33 -6.43 -18.30
CA TYR A 283 -12.73 -5.89 -17.00
C TYR A 283 -12.59 -6.90 -15.85
N PRO A 284 -12.40 -6.42 -14.60
CA PRO A 284 -12.20 -7.28 -13.42
C PRO A 284 -13.35 -8.26 -13.12
N TRP A 285 -14.56 -7.93 -13.54
CA TRP A 285 -15.76 -8.75 -13.32
C TRP A 285 -15.97 -9.84 -14.39
N GLY A 286 -15.04 -10.00 -15.34
CA GLY A 286 -15.04 -11.11 -16.29
C GLY A 286 -16.08 -11.02 -17.41
N SER A 287 -16.59 -9.83 -17.72
CA SER A 287 -17.56 -9.55 -18.77
C SER A 287 -17.15 -8.29 -19.53
N PRO A 288 -17.41 -8.21 -20.87
CA PRO A 288 -17.12 -7.01 -21.66
C PRO A 288 -18.10 -5.84 -21.38
N TYR A 289 -19.18 -6.11 -20.66
CA TYR A 289 -20.20 -5.11 -20.38
C TYR A 289 -19.86 -4.29 -19.14
N THR A 290 -20.06 -2.99 -19.21
CA THR A 290 -19.86 -2.06 -18.09
C THR A 290 -21.08 -1.90 -17.18
N ARG A 291 -22.17 -2.60 -17.51
CA ARG A 291 -23.43 -2.57 -16.78
C ARG A 291 -23.93 -3.99 -16.49
N THR A 292 -24.68 -4.13 -15.41
CA THR A 292 -25.45 -5.35 -15.12
C THR A 292 -26.63 -5.48 -16.09
N LYS A 293 -27.32 -6.62 -16.07
CA LYS A 293 -28.55 -6.83 -16.85
C LYS A 293 -29.67 -5.86 -16.49
N GLU A 294 -29.66 -5.35 -15.26
CA GLU A 294 -30.59 -4.35 -14.74
C GLU A 294 -30.16 -2.91 -15.07
N GLY A 295 -29.07 -2.73 -15.83
CA GLY A 295 -28.57 -1.43 -16.26
C GLY A 295 -27.66 -0.70 -15.26
N ARG A 296 -27.33 -1.27 -14.09
CA ARG A 296 -26.46 -0.66 -13.08
C ARG A 296 -25.02 -0.68 -13.53
N LEU A 297 -24.28 0.40 -13.27
CA LEU A 297 -22.83 0.46 -13.51
C LEU A 297 -22.07 -0.53 -12.62
N LEU A 298 -21.01 -1.11 -13.16
CA LEU A 298 -20.14 -2.06 -12.48
C LEU A 298 -18.86 -1.40 -11.93
N ALA A 299 -18.64 -0.13 -12.21
CA ALA A 299 -17.55 0.68 -11.70
C ALA A 299 -17.92 2.17 -11.70
N ASN A 300 -17.15 2.99 -10.99
CA ASN A 300 -17.27 4.43 -11.04
C ASN A 300 -16.41 4.99 -12.20
N PHE A 301 -17.05 5.35 -13.30
CA PHE A 301 -16.37 5.95 -14.46
C PHE A 301 -17.35 6.86 -15.20
N LYS A 302 -16.84 7.71 -16.08
CA LYS A 302 -17.65 8.56 -16.95
C LYS A 302 -18.24 7.72 -18.10
N PRO A 303 -19.54 7.42 -18.13
CA PRO A 303 -20.10 6.44 -19.04
C PRO A 303 -20.28 6.94 -20.47
N GLY A 304 -20.24 8.25 -20.71
CA GLY A 304 -20.46 8.81 -22.04
C GLY A 304 -19.96 10.24 -22.21
N ARG A 305 -19.95 10.70 -23.46
CA ARG A 305 -19.55 12.07 -23.79
C ARG A 305 -20.65 13.03 -23.33
N GLY A 306 -20.34 13.95 -22.42
CA GLY A 306 -21.30 14.88 -21.83
C GLY A 306 -21.92 14.42 -20.52
N ASP A 307 -21.88 13.12 -20.20
CA ASP A 307 -22.30 12.62 -18.90
C ASP A 307 -21.24 12.92 -17.86
N TYR A 308 -21.53 13.83 -16.95
CA TYR A 308 -20.64 14.15 -15.85
C TYR A 308 -20.80 13.20 -14.65
N PHE A 309 -21.85 12.39 -14.68
CA PHE A 309 -22.25 11.52 -13.57
C PHE A 309 -22.28 10.08 -14.04
N GLY A 310 -21.52 9.23 -13.38
CA GLY A 310 -21.72 7.79 -13.43
C GLY A 310 -22.91 7.40 -12.56
N SER A 311 -24.05 8.09 -12.72
CA SER A 311 -25.18 7.90 -11.82
C SER A 311 -25.92 6.61 -12.11
N ASP A 312 -25.78 5.64 -11.23
CA ASP A 312 -26.90 4.87 -10.75
C ASP A 312 -27.68 5.79 -9.80
N ALA A 313 -28.99 5.87 -9.89
CA ALA A 313 -29.83 6.77 -9.08
C ALA A 313 -29.72 6.57 -7.54
N LYS A 314 -28.86 5.67 -7.10
CA LYS A 314 -28.52 5.40 -5.69
C LYS A 314 -27.10 5.84 -5.29
N ASN A 315 -26.21 6.13 -6.24
CA ASN A 315 -24.84 6.54 -5.99
C ASN A 315 -24.61 7.91 -6.63
N ASP A 316 -24.93 8.97 -5.89
CA ASP A 316 -24.72 10.38 -6.29
C ASP A 316 -23.24 10.77 -6.32
N ASN A 317 -22.35 9.89 -6.81
CA ASN A 317 -20.91 10.13 -6.80
C ASN A 317 -20.51 10.89 -8.06
N ILE A 318 -20.33 12.19 -7.90
CA ILE A 318 -19.92 13.09 -8.99
C ILE A 318 -18.46 12.83 -9.38
N TYR A 319 -17.59 12.50 -8.42
CA TYR A 319 -16.16 12.36 -8.61
C TYR A 319 -15.66 10.98 -8.17
N THR A 320 -15.56 10.75 -6.86
CA THR A 320 -15.11 9.50 -6.28
C THR A 320 -16.25 8.82 -5.51
N SER A 321 -16.21 7.49 -5.47
CA SER A 321 -17.10 6.67 -4.67
C SER A 321 -16.41 6.23 -3.40
N LYS A 322 -17.21 5.86 -2.38
CA LYS A 322 -16.68 5.10 -1.24
C LYS A 322 -16.08 3.81 -1.74
N VAL A 323 -14.96 3.40 -1.16
CA VAL A 323 -14.39 2.08 -1.46
C VAL A 323 -15.42 0.98 -1.18
N GLN A 324 -15.37 -0.11 -1.95
CA GLN A 324 -16.35 -1.22 -1.87
C GLN A 324 -17.78 -0.86 -2.29
N SER A 325 -17.94 0.18 -3.09
CA SER A 325 -19.26 0.55 -3.63
C SER A 325 -19.69 -0.35 -4.80
N TYR A 326 -18.76 -1.03 -5.43
CA TYR A 326 -18.98 -1.90 -6.59
C TYR A 326 -18.59 -3.35 -6.28
N PRO A 327 -18.99 -4.33 -7.10
CA PRO A 327 -18.70 -5.74 -6.87
C PRO A 327 -17.20 -6.04 -6.84
N GLU A 328 -16.80 -6.95 -5.95
CA GLU A 328 -15.44 -7.48 -5.88
C GLU A 328 -15.13 -8.40 -7.08
N ASN A 329 -13.85 -8.47 -7.47
CA ASN A 329 -13.38 -9.44 -8.44
C ASN A 329 -13.17 -10.84 -7.81
N ALA A 330 -12.72 -11.81 -8.62
CA ALA A 330 -12.52 -13.19 -8.15
C ALA A 330 -11.46 -13.34 -7.04
N TYR A 331 -10.56 -12.37 -6.87
CA TYR A 331 -9.60 -12.31 -5.77
C TYR A 331 -10.09 -11.49 -4.58
N LYS A 332 -11.35 -11.06 -4.57
CA LYS A 332 -11.98 -10.25 -3.51
C LYS A 332 -11.37 -8.85 -3.39
N LEU A 333 -10.91 -8.31 -4.51
CA LEU A 333 -10.46 -6.93 -4.64
C LEU A 333 -11.61 -6.09 -5.20
N PHE A 334 -11.73 -4.88 -4.68
CA PHE A 334 -12.74 -3.91 -5.08
C PHE A 334 -12.12 -2.81 -5.93
N ASP A 335 -12.94 -2.15 -6.70
CA ASP A 335 -12.65 -0.92 -7.42
C ASP A 335 -11.42 -1.00 -8.36
N MET A 336 -11.05 -2.23 -8.80
CA MET A 336 -9.94 -2.47 -9.74
C MET A 336 -10.22 -1.96 -11.17
N ALA A 337 -11.31 -1.25 -11.37
CA ALA A 337 -11.62 -0.50 -12.58
C ALA A 337 -12.39 0.76 -12.19
N GLY A 338 -11.91 1.93 -12.61
CA GLY A 338 -12.51 3.22 -12.31
C GLY A 338 -12.16 3.75 -10.93
N ASN A 339 -12.99 4.61 -10.38
CA ASN A 339 -12.89 5.36 -9.14
C ASN A 339 -11.67 6.32 -9.10
N VAL A 340 -10.46 5.85 -8.83
CA VAL A 340 -9.23 6.65 -8.87
C VAL A 340 -8.10 5.92 -9.60
N ALA A 341 -7.16 6.67 -10.16
CA ALA A 341 -5.92 6.11 -10.70
C ALA A 341 -4.98 5.72 -9.55
N GLU A 342 -4.29 4.60 -9.69
CA GLU A 342 -3.42 4.04 -8.67
C GLU A 342 -1.96 4.00 -9.11
N TRP A 343 -1.06 4.31 -8.17
CA TRP A 343 0.37 4.25 -8.40
C TRP A 343 0.89 2.81 -8.39
N THR A 344 1.75 2.49 -9.35
CA THR A 344 2.58 1.28 -9.35
C THR A 344 4.05 1.62 -9.16
N SER A 345 4.87 0.62 -8.86
CA SER A 345 6.32 0.78 -8.76
C SER A 345 7.02 0.76 -10.12
N SER A 346 6.34 0.26 -11.15
CA SER A 346 6.88 0.17 -12.52
C SER A 346 6.90 1.53 -13.22
N VAL A 347 7.91 1.75 -14.04
CA VAL A 347 8.00 2.96 -14.87
C VAL A 347 7.07 2.82 -16.07
N TYR A 348 6.26 3.84 -16.33
CA TYR A 348 5.44 3.87 -17.53
C TYR A 348 6.30 4.08 -18.77
N TYR A 349 6.15 3.18 -19.74
CA TYR A 349 6.74 3.29 -21.05
C TYR A 349 5.74 2.81 -22.12
N GLU A 350 5.46 3.66 -23.10
CA GLU A 350 4.57 3.28 -24.20
C GLU A 350 5.14 2.10 -24.98
N GLY A 351 4.37 1.03 -25.14
CA GLY A 351 4.84 -0.22 -25.73
C GLY A 351 5.78 -1.03 -24.81
N GLY A 352 5.83 -0.73 -23.51
CA GLY A 352 6.66 -1.39 -22.52
C GLY A 352 6.55 -2.91 -22.52
N ASN A 353 5.36 -3.45 -22.76
CA ASN A 353 5.12 -4.89 -22.86
C ASN A 353 5.97 -5.58 -23.94
N ASN A 354 6.50 -4.84 -24.91
CA ASN A 354 7.39 -5.42 -25.93
C ASN A 354 8.77 -5.79 -25.37
N PHE A 355 9.20 -5.16 -24.26
CA PHE A 355 10.51 -5.31 -23.65
C PHE A 355 10.51 -6.15 -22.38
N ILE A 356 9.35 -6.43 -21.79
CA ILE A 356 9.24 -7.31 -20.64
C ILE A 356 9.28 -8.78 -21.03
N GLY A 357 9.69 -9.64 -20.10
CA GLY A 357 9.73 -11.11 -20.27
C GLY A 357 9.34 -11.79 -18.98
N ASP A 358 9.20 -13.13 -19.04
CA ASP A 358 8.77 -13.94 -17.88
C ASP A 358 9.71 -13.80 -16.66
N PHE A 359 11.02 -13.59 -16.90
CA PHE A 359 12.02 -13.40 -15.85
C PHE A 359 12.20 -11.93 -15.44
N SER A 360 11.64 -10.99 -16.19
CA SER A 360 11.72 -9.54 -15.94
C SER A 360 10.41 -8.90 -16.34
N PRO A 361 9.34 -9.10 -15.54
CA PRO A 361 8.00 -8.66 -15.90
C PRO A 361 7.81 -7.14 -15.76
N ASP A 362 8.80 -6.42 -15.22
CA ASP A 362 8.72 -4.99 -14.96
C ASP A 362 9.83 -4.21 -15.66
N LEU A 363 9.46 -3.04 -16.16
CA LEU A 363 10.40 -1.97 -16.52
C LEU A 363 10.76 -1.20 -15.25
N GLN A 364 12.05 -1.14 -14.95
CA GLN A 364 12.59 -0.49 -13.76
C GLN A 364 13.60 0.60 -14.12
#